data_06661bbe0213ff373af1981f7aed2f17
#
_entry.id   06661bbe0213ff373af1981f7aed2f17
#
_cell.length_a   1.000
_cell.length_b   1.000
_cell.length_c   1.000
_cell.angle_alpha   90.00
_cell.angle_beta   90.00
_cell.angle_gamma   90.00
#
_symmetry.space_group_name_H-M   'P 1'
#
loop_
_entity.id
_entity.type
_entity.pdbx_description
1 polymer ?
#
loop_
_entity_poly.entity_id
_entity_poly.type
_entity_poly.pdbx_seq_one_letter_code
_entity_poly.pdbx_strand_id
1 'polypeptide(L)'
;SLYDFCKRMHGNELNRRAVECLIKAGAFDRLGNNRHSHVEAVEGILKSIETDTRRNLDGQLDLFSVMSGGEQDAAQEDRYEIRQLPEYSHTELLQQEKEVSGLYLSGHPLDAYREKSARIGSHTIKDLTGDDAHVTDGERVRVVCAVVKNRMMTTKSNSMMAFTSVEDLTGTMEVIVFPKVLDTFRDAIRENAVVVIDGRLSVREDEASKLLADSIVPIDSYDPTRPQNGRPDPVKAAAKRLYIRLPSRNCPQYAKVINLLGIFDGNMPVILYLEDTKQKLAAPRHLYTSGHPLFFEELERLVGAENIATK
;
A
#
# COMPACT_ATOMS: atom_id res chain seq x y z
N SER A 1 21.52 -23.52 -20.97
CA SER A 1 21.10 -23.91 -19.61
C SER A 1 21.73 -22.99 -18.56
N LEU A 2 21.22 -23.02 -17.35
CA LEU A 2 21.81 -22.30 -16.19
C LEU A 2 23.25 -22.79 -15.96
N TYR A 3 23.49 -24.09 -16.09
CA TYR A 3 24.83 -24.68 -15.99
C TYR A 3 25.80 -24.10 -17.01
N ASP A 4 25.41 -24.07 -18.31
CA ASP A 4 26.23 -23.49 -19.38
C ASP A 4 26.54 -22.00 -19.11
N PHE A 5 25.57 -21.22 -18.65
CA PHE A 5 25.79 -19.82 -18.25
C PHE A 5 26.87 -19.72 -17.16
N CYS A 6 26.73 -20.49 -16.08
CA CYS A 6 27.67 -20.47 -14.96
C CYS A 6 29.08 -20.95 -15.41
N LYS A 7 29.16 -21.97 -16.28
CA LYS A 7 30.43 -22.48 -16.82
C LYS A 7 31.19 -21.44 -17.66
N ARG A 8 30.47 -20.74 -18.55
CA ARG A 8 31.06 -19.67 -19.38
C ARG A 8 31.49 -18.44 -18.58
N MET A 9 30.78 -18.12 -17.50
CA MET A 9 31.07 -16.99 -16.66
C MET A 9 32.03 -17.30 -15.51
N HIS A 10 32.41 -18.56 -15.32
CA HIS A 10 33.34 -18.98 -14.27
C HIS A 10 34.69 -18.29 -14.42
N GLY A 11 35.21 -17.71 -13.33
CA GLY A 11 36.45 -16.93 -13.35
C GLY A 11 36.29 -15.45 -13.69
N ASN A 12 35.07 -14.98 -14.04
CA ASN A 12 34.77 -13.59 -14.38
C ASN A 12 33.86 -12.97 -13.32
N GLU A 13 34.33 -12.83 -12.09
CA GLU A 13 33.61 -12.18 -10.98
C GLU A 13 32.20 -12.78 -10.67
N LEU A 14 31.83 -13.89 -11.30
CA LEU A 14 30.58 -14.57 -11.03
C LEU A 14 30.63 -15.21 -9.64
N ASN A 15 29.73 -14.77 -8.77
CA ASN A 15 29.57 -15.39 -7.47
C ASN A 15 28.12 -15.91 -7.32
N ARG A 16 27.90 -16.76 -6.31
CA ARG A 16 26.60 -17.35 -6.00
C ARG A 16 25.49 -16.29 -5.92
N ARG A 17 25.77 -15.19 -5.20
CA ARG A 17 24.79 -14.11 -5.00
C ARG A 17 24.38 -13.44 -6.32
N ALA A 18 25.31 -13.21 -7.23
CA ALA A 18 25.01 -12.64 -8.54
C ALA A 18 24.08 -13.55 -9.36
N VAL A 19 24.35 -14.86 -9.36
CA VAL A 19 23.49 -15.84 -10.04
C VAL A 19 22.10 -15.89 -9.42
N GLU A 20 22.00 -15.94 -8.10
CA GLU A 20 20.73 -15.93 -7.39
C GLU A 20 19.92 -14.62 -7.68
N CYS A 21 20.57 -13.46 -7.73
CA CYS A 21 19.91 -12.21 -8.12
C CYS A 21 19.35 -12.26 -9.55
N LEU A 22 20.11 -12.81 -10.51
CA LEU A 22 19.65 -12.98 -11.89
C LEU A 22 18.46 -13.95 -11.98
N ILE A 23 18.48 -15.05 -11.23
CA ILE A 23 17.35 -15.99 -11.17
C ILE A 23 16.12 -15.30 -10.59
N LYS A 24 16.26 -14.63 -9.44
CA LYS A 24 15.18 -13.89 -8.78
C LYS A 24 14.59 -12.79 -9.68
N ALA A 25 15.41 -12.15 -10.49
CA ALA A 25 14.96 -11.17 -11.49
C ALA A 25 14.28 -11.81 -12.73
N GLY A 26 14.24 -13.15 -12.83
CA GLY A 26 13.59 -13.84 -13.94
C GLY A 26 14.44 -13.98 -15.21
N ALA A 27 15.76 -13.72 -15.13
CA ALA A 27 16.64 -13.80 -16.31
C ALA A 27 16.68 -15.19 -16.96
N PHE A 28 16.34 -16.23 -16.22
CA PHE A 28 16.40 -17.63 -16.66
C PHE A 28 15.03 -18.31 -16.83
N ASP A 29 13.92 -17.56 -16.74
CA ASP A 29 12.55 -18.11 -16.82
C ASP A 29 12.26 -18.88 -18.12
N ARG A 30 13.01 -18.60 -19.18
CA ARG A 30 12.88 -19.27 -20.48
C ARG A 30 13.74 -20.53 -20.65
N LEU A 31 14.47 -20.96 -19.62
CA LEU A 31 15.40 -22.08 -19.69
C LEU A 31 14.81 -23.44 -19.25
N GLY A 32 13.48 -23.53 -19.16
CA GLY A 32 12.77 -24.80 -18.96
C GLY A 32 12.57 -25.24 -17.51
N ASN A 33 13.24 -24.61 -16.53
CA ASN A 33 13.04 -24.82 -15.12
C ASN A 33 12.48 -23.55 -14.46
N ASN A 34 11.78 -23.70 -13.33
CA ASN A 34 11.26 -22.60 -12.57
C ASN A 34 12.34 -21.96 -11.66
N ARG A 35 12.06 -20.76 -11.11
CA ARG A 35 13.02 -19.99 -10.31
C ARG A 35 13.43 -20.72 -9.04
N HIS A 36 12.49 -21.41 -8.37
CA HIS A 36 12.76 -22.17 -7.16
C HIS A 36 13.77 -23.30 -7.43
N SER A 37 13.54 -24.07 -8.49
CA SER A 37 14.47 -25.14 -8.92
C SER A 37 15.85 -24.61 -9.30
N HIS A 38 15.91 -23.46 -9.96
CA HIS A 38 17.18 -22.80 -10.30
C HIS A 38 17.94 -22.34 -9.05
N VAL A 39 17.28 -21.68 -8.08
CA VAL A 39 17.93 -21.20 -6.84
C VAL A 39 18.53 -22.34 -6.05
N GLU A 40 17.81 -23.45 -5.89
CA GLU A 40 18.30 -24.64 -5.18
C GLU A 40 19.48 -25.30 -5.90
N ALA A 41 19.52 -25.24 -7.22
CA ALA A 41 20.59 -25.87 -8.01
C ALA A 41 21.90 -25.08 -8.04
N VAL A 42 21.90 -23.76 -7.79
CA VAL A 42 23.06 -22.86 -7.95
C VAL A 42 24.30 -23.38 -7.22
N GLU A 43 24.17 -23.76 -5.97
CA GLU A 43 25.33 -24.22 -5.18
C GLU A 43 25.96 -25.50 -5.75
N GLY A 44 25.11 -26.44 -6.13
CA GLY A 44 25.56 -27.68 -6.73
C GLY A 44 26.24 -27.47 -8.12
N ILE A 45 25.67 -26.59 -8.94
CA ILE A 45 26.23 -26.21 -10.23
C ILE A 45 27.62 -25.58 -10.06
N LEU A 46 27.76 -24.60 -9.17
CA LEU A 46 29.04 -23.91 -8.95
C LEU A 46 30.12 -24.88 -8.43
N LYS A 47 29.78 -25.77 -7.47
CA LYS A 47 30.69 -26.81 -6.99
C LYS A 47 31.12 -27.79 -8.06
N SER A 48 30.19 -28.22 -8.94
CA SER A 48 30.51 -29.08 -10.09
C SER A 48 31.51 -28.41 -11.00
N ILE A 49 31.29 -27.16 -11.37
CA ILE A 49 32.17 -26.39 -12.26
C ILE A 49 33.57 -26.20 -11.63
N GLU A 50 33.67 -25.90 -10.34
CA GLU A 50 34.95 -25.80 -9.65
C GLU A 50 35.70 -27.11 -9.65
N THR A 51 35.01 -28.23 -9.42
CA THR A 51 35.60 -29.54 -9.42
C THR A 51 36.13 -29.92 -10.79
N ASP A 52 35.37 -29.66 -11.86
CA ASP A 52 35.77 -29.93 -13.25
C ASP A 52 36.94 -29.05 -13.67
N THR A 53 36.96 -27.79 -13.27
CA THR A 53 38.06 -26.86 -13.53
C THR A 53 39.35 -27.33 -12.84
N ARG A 54 39.30 -27.78 -11.58
CA ARG A 54 40.47 -28.32 -10.87
C ARG A 54 41.02 -29.58 -11.54
N ARG A 55 40.15 -30.53 -11.93
CA ARG A 55 40.54 -31.75 -12.62
C ARG A 55 41.26 -31.43 -13.94
N ASN A 56 40.77 -30.44 -14.69
CA ASN A 56 41.37 -30.01 -15.94
C ASN A 56 42.75 -29.32 -15.74
N LEU A 57 42.93 -28.58 -14.63
CA LEU A 57 44.20 -27.91 -14.29
C LEU A 57 45.28 -28.89 -13.81
N ASP A 58 44.90 -29.95 -13.10
CA ASP A 58 45.83 -30.98 -12.58
C ASP A 58 46.35 -31.92 -13.67
N GLY A 59 46.02 -31.69 -14.96
CA GLY A 59 46.54 -32.42 -16.11
C GLY A 59 46.06 -33.88 -16.19
N GLN A 60 45.07 -34.27 -15.42
CA GLN A 60 44.34 -35.53 -15.60
C GLN A 60 43.37 -35.36 -16.80
N LEU A 61 43.93 -35.18 -18.00
CA LEU A 61 43.23 -35.54 -19.21
C LEU A 61 42.96 -37.04 -19.09
N ASP A 62 41.67 -37.39 -18.90
CA ASP A 62 41.28 -38.77 -18.82
C ASP A 62 41.73 -39.47 -20.06
N LEU A 63 42.72 -40.38 -19.93
CA LEU A 63 43.27 -41.17 -20.99
C LEU A 63 42.20 -41.96 -21.74
N PHE A 64 41.03 -42.18 -21.13
CA PHE A 64 39.84 -42.77 -21.70
C PHE A 64 39.12 -41.85 -22.69
N SER A 65 39.09 -40.53 -22.50
CA SER A 65 38.47 -39.59 -23.42
C SER A 65 39.24 -39.48 -24.74
N VAL A 66 40.57 -39.70 -24.70
CA VAL A 66 41.41 -39.75 -25.90
C VAL A 66 41.31 -41.07 -26.65
N MET A 67 41.00 -42.19 -25.98
CA MET A 67 40.84 -43.52 -26.59
C MET A 67 39.46 -43.81 -27.16
N SER A 68 38.41 -43.11 -26.74
CA SER A 68 37.01 -43.31 -27.20
C SER A 68 36.58 -42.41 -28.36
N GLY A 69 37.49 -41.83 -29.12
CA GLY A 69 37.19 -41.15 -30.39
C GLY A 69 36.09 -40.10 -30.27
N GLY A 70 36.45 -39.03 -29.74
CA GLY A 70 35.97 -37.62 -29.74
C GLY A 70 34.57 -37.17 -30.17
N GLU A 71 33.57 -38.02 -30.32
CA GLU A 71 32.23 -37.58 -30.76
C GLU A 71 31.10 -37.79 -29.72
N GLN A 72 31.34 -38.51 -28.63
CA GLN A 72 30.30 -38.76 -27.61
C GLN A 72 30.38 -37.86 -26.36
N ASP A 73 31.53 -37.21 -26.09
CA ASP A 73 31.71 -36.39 -24.89
C ASP A 73 31.13 -34.97 -24.98
N ALA A 74 30.96 -34.45 -26.21
CA ALA A 74 30.38 -33.09 -26.38
C ALA A 74 28.87 -33.02 -26.04
N ALA A 75 28.16 -34.16 -26.05
CA ALA A 75 26.72 -34.20 -25.73
C ALA A 75 26.41 -34.51 -24.25
N GLN A 76 27.40 -34.98 -23.49
CA GLN A 76 27.22 -35.44 -22.10
C GLN A 76 27.69 -34.43 -21.05
N GLU A 77 28.50 -33.44 -21.45
CA GLU A 77 29.11 -32.46 -20.56
C GLU A 77 28.17 -31.35 -20.03
N ASP A 78 26.96 -31.16 -20.57
CA ASP A 78 26.09 -30.03 -20.25
C ASP A 78 24.84 -30.39 -19.44
N ARG A 79 24.78 -31.58 -18.83
CA ARG A 79 23.59 -32.02 -18.09
C ARG A 79 23.83 -32.11 -16.61
N TYR A 80 23.89 -30.92 -15.94
CA TYR A 80 23.58 -30.88 -14.52
C TYR A 80 22.06 -31.08 -14.36
N GLU A 81 21.64 -32.18 -13.72
CA GLU A 81 20.24 -32.49 -13.53
C GLU A 81 19.66 -31.62 -12.41
N ILE A 82 18.81 -30.68 -12.78
CA ILE A 82 18.15 -29.79 -11.85
C ILE A 82 16.89 -30.46 -11.31
N ARG A 83 16.81 -30.63 -9.99
CA ARG A 83 15.63 -31.17 -9.33
C ARG A 83 14.44 -30.22 -9.53
N GLN A 84 13.31 -30.78 -10.01
CA GLN A 84 12.06 -30.02 -10.16
C GLN A 84 11.41 -29.80 -8.81
N LEU A 85 11.17 -28.55 -8.46
CA LEU A 85 10.46 -28.11 -7.25
C LEU A 85 9.19 -27.34 -7.64
N PRO A 86 8.18 -27.27 -6.77
CA PRO A 86 7.06 -26.36 -6.96
C PRO A 86 7.56 -24.91 -7.07
N GLU A 87 6.99 -24.12 -7.97
CA GLU A 87 7.38 -22.71 -8.10
C GLU A 87 6.94 -21.91 -6.86
N TYR A 88 7.61 -20.82 -6.61
CA TYR A 88 7.20 -19.82 -5.65
C TYR A 88 5.80 -19.29 -5.98
N SER A 89 5.06 -18.85 -4.97
CA SER A 89 3.79 -18.16 -5.21
C SER A 89 4.02 -16.88 -6.02
N HIS A 90 2.98 -16.43 -6.74
CA HIS A 90 3.08 -15.21 -7.54
C HIS A 90 3.52 -13.99 -6.70
N THR A 91 3.04 -13.88 -5.46
CA THR A 91 3.42 -12.81 -4.53
C THR A 91 4.91 -12.89 -4.17
N GLU A 92 5.44 -14.08 -3.92
CA GLU A 92 6.87 -14.29 -3.63
C GLU A 92 7.75 -13.94 -4.83
N LEU A 93 7.33 -14.32 -6.05
CA LEU A 93 8.04 -13.95 -7.28
C LEU A 93 8.16 -12.44 -7.45
N LEU A 94 7.05 -11.71 -7.28
CA LEU A 94 7.03 -10.24 -7.34
C LEU A 94 7.91 -9.62 -6.26
N GLN A 95 7.89 -10.18 -5.05
CA GLN A 95 8.75 -9.73 -3.95
C GLN A 95 10.23 -9.92 -4.25
N GLN A 96 10.61 -11.08 -4.82
CA GLN A 96 11.99 -11.36 -5.23
C GLN A 96 12.46 -10.40 -6.33
N GLU A 97 11.63 -10.11 -7.32
CA GLU A 97 11.92 -9.12 -8.36
C GLU A 97 12.18 -7.73 -7.75
N LYS A 98 11.29 -7.29 -6.87
CA LYS A 98 11.41 -5.98 -6.17
C LYS A 98 12.67 -5.91 -5.32
N GLU A 99 13.00 -6.99 -4.59
CA GLU A 99 14.20 -7.07 -3.74
C GLU A 99 15.50 -6.87 -4.54
N VAL A 100 15.61 -7.50 -5.70
CA VAL A 100 16.87 -7.54 -6.47
C VAL A 100 16.98 -6.44 -7.52
N SER A 101 15.88 -5.97 -8.09
CA SER A 101 15.87 -4.96 -9.17
C SER A 101 15.32 -3.60 -8.72
N GLY A 102 14.66 -3.54 -7.55
CA GLY A 102 13.93 -2.35 -7.10
C GLY A 102 12.57 -2.15 -7.78
N LEU A 103 12.19 -2.99 -8.74
CA LEU A 103 10.99 -2.89 -9.56
C LEU A 103 10.26 -4.24 -9.61
N TYR A 104 8.97 -4.21 -9.86
CA TYR A 104 8.21 -5.37 -10.27
C TYR A 104 8.36 -5.55 -11.79
N LEU A 105 8.84 -6.68 -12.24
CA LEU A 105 9.13 -6.94 -13.66
C LEU A 105 8.02 -7.73 -14.36
N SER A 106 7.38 -8.67 -13.65
CA SER A 106 6.37 -9.55 -14.23
C SER A 106 4.91 -9.12 -13.96
N GLY A 107 4.69 -8.10 -13.13
CA GLY A 107 3.36 -7.58 -12.79
C GLY A 107 3.39 -6.74 -11.52
N HIS A 108 2.24 -6.27 -11.06
CA HIS A 108 2.12 -5.49 -9.82
C HIS A 108 1.23 -6.23 -8.81
N PRO A 109 1.49 -6.16 -7.48
CA PRO A 109 0.65 -6.81 -6.47
C PRO A 109 -0.84 -6.45 -6.57
N LEU A 110 -1.16 -5.25 -7.05
CA LEU A 110 -2.53 -4.78 -7.26
C LEU A 110 -3.21 -5.32 -8.52
N ASP A 111 -2.49 -5.98 -9.42
CA ASP A 111 -3.10 -6.46 -10.68
C ASP A 111 -4.22 -7.47 -10.42
N ALA A 112 -4.05 -8.34 -9.43
CA ALA A 112 -5.08 -9.30 -9.01
C ALA A 112 -6.33 -8.63 -8.40
N TYR A 113 -6.22 -7.37 -7.98
CA TYR A 113 -7.27 -6.65 -7.25
C TYR A 113 -7.90 -5.49 -8.03
N ARG A 114 -7.59 -5.33 -9.33
CA ARG A 114 -8.09 -4.21 -10.16
C ARG A 114 -9.61 -4.03 -10.11
N GLU A 115 -10.35 -5.13 -10.30
CA GLU A 115 -11.83 -5.07 -10.27
C GLU A 115 -12.35 -4.73 -8.87
N LYS A 116 -11.73 -5.30 -7.83
CA LYS A 116 -12.13 -5.05 -6.44
C LYS A 116 -11.83 -3.60 -6.05
N SER A 117 -10.66 -3.08 -6.41
CA SER A 117 -10.27 -1.69 -6.20
C SER A 117 -11.26 -0.72 -6.87
N ALA A 118 -11.64 -0.96 -8.12
CA ALA A 118 -12.62 -0.15 -8.83
C ALA A 118 -13.99 -0.12 -8.13
N ARG A 119 -14.44 -1.25 -7.58
CA ARG A 119 -15.70 -1.33 -6.82
C ARG A 119 -15.64 -0.63 -5.47
N ILE A 120 -14.46 -0.54 -4.86
CA ILE A 120 -14.25 0.13 -3.58
C ILE A 120 -14.36 1.65 -3.72
N GLY A 121 -14.17 2.21 -4.92
CA GLY A 121 -14.22 3.65 -5.18
C GLY A 121 -13.04 4.39 -4.54
N SER A 122 -11.83 3.85 -4.70
CA SER A 122 -10.60 4.43 -4.19
C SER A 122 -10.08 5.56 -5.07
N HIS A 123 -9.37 6.52 -4.45
CA HIS A 123 -8.54 7.49 -5.16
C HIS A 123 -7.23 6.83 -5.56
N THR A 124 -6.64 7.26 -6.68
CA THR A 124 -5.27 6.89 -7.01
C THR A 124 -4.29 7.79 -6.27
N ILE A 125 -3.08 7.29 -6.02
CA ILE A 125 -2.05 8.10 -5.37
C ILE A 125 -1.73 9.35 -6.21
N LYS A 126 -1.74 9.23 -7.53
CA LYS A 126 -1.53 10.36 -8.43
C LYS A 126 -2.60 11.45 -8.27
N ASP A 127 -3.86 11.09 -8.05
CA ASP A 127 -4.94 12.05 -7.80
C ASP A 127 -4.72 12.88 -6.53
N LEU A 128 -3.92 12.33 -5.57
CA LEU A 128 -3.66 12.91 -4.26
C LEU A 128 -2.31 13.64 -4.16
N THR A 129 -1.36 13.34 -5.07
CA THR A 129 0.02 13.86 -5.00
C THR A 129 0.47 14.59 -6.26
N GLY A 130 -0.31 14.53 -7.36
CA GLY A 130 0.04 15.19 -8.63
C GLY A 130 -0.01 16.71 -8.53
N ASP A 131 0.72 17.39 -9.41
CA ASP A 131 0.71 18.88 -9.50
C ASP A 131 -0.69 19.44 -9.83
N ASP A 132 -1.54 18.65 -10.49
CA ASP A 132 -2.94 18.98 -10.81
C ASP A 132 -3.93 18.46 -9.76
N ALA A 133 -3.46 17.99 -8.62
CA ALA A 133 -4.33 17.43 -7.60
C ALA A 133 -5.18 18.52 -6.95
N HIS A 134 -6.48 18.51 -7.22
CA HIS A 134 -7.46 19.40 -6.58
C HIS A 134 -7.89 18.85 -5.21
N VAL A 135 -6.93 18.64 -4.33
CA VAL A 135 -7.15 18.08 -2.99
C VAL A 135 -6.96 19.13 -1.91
N THR A 136 -7.76 19.05 -0.85
CA THR A 136 -7.70 19.98 0.28
C THR A 136 -7.09 19.33 1.51
N ASP A 137 -6.37 20.12 2.31
CA ASP A 137 -5.86 19.62 3.59
C ASP A 137 -7.00 19.12 4.48
N GLY A 138 -6.81 17.94 5.07
CA GLY A 138 -7.81 17.27 5.89
C GLY A 138 -8.93 16.58 5.12
N GLU A 139 -8.89 16.52 3.80
CA GLU A 139 -9.85 15.79 2.98
C GLU A 139 -9.81 14.30 3.28
N ARG A 140 -10.99 13.69 3.38
CA ARG A 140 -11.10 12.24 3.61
C ARG A 140 -11.00 11.51 2.31
N VAL A 141 -10.05 10.61 2.25
CA VAL A 141 -9.78 9.81 1.05
C VAL A 141 -9.67 8.33 1.39
N ARG A 142 -9.89 7.51 0.41
CA ARG A 142 -9.66 6.07 0.43
C ARG A 142 -8.66 5.71 -0.64
N VAL A 143 -7.67 4.90 -0.29
CA VAL A 143 -6.63 4.42 -1.20
C VAL A 143 -6.54 2.90 -1.11
N VAL A 144 -6.43 2.23 -2.25
CA VAL A 144 -6.05 0.81 -2.34
C VAL A 144 -4.61 0.75 -2.79
N CYS A 145 -3.74 0.20 -1.97
CA CYS A 145 -2.30 0.24 -2.21
C CYS A 145 -1.57 -0.98 -1.64
N ALA A 146 -0.36 -1.21 -2.11
CA ALA A 146 0.57 -2.18 -1.55
C ALA A 146 1.51 -1.49 -0.54
N VAL A 147 1.78 -2.15 0.57
CA VAL A 147 2.75 -1.68 1.56
C VAL A 147 4.16 -1.98 1.07
N VAL A 148 4.97 -0.94 0.84
CA VAL A 148 6.35 -1.09 0.36
C VAL A 148 7.32 -1.24 1.53
N LYS A 149 7.20 -0.34 2.51
CA LYS A 149 8.13 -0.29 3.65
C LYS A 149 7.43 0.26 4.88
N ASN A 150 7.81 -0.25 6.03
CA ASN A 150 7.25 0.18 7.30
C ASN A 150 8.37 0.56 8.27
N ARG A 151 8.34 1.80 8.79
CA ARG A 151 9.29 2.31 9.77
C ARG A 151 8.57 2.67 11.06
N MET A 152 8.83 1.89 12.10
CA MET A 152 8.31 2.16 13.44
C MET A 152 9.11 3.26 14.12
N MET A 153 8.41 4.15 14.84
CA MET A 153 9.02 5.20 15.65
C MET A 153 8.31 5.33 17.00
N THR A 154 9.09 5.63 18.03
CA THR A 154 8.54 5.95 19.36
C THR A 154 8.27 7.45 19.44
N THR A 155 7.07 7.82 19.83
CA THR A 155 6.68 9.22 20.06
C THR A 155 7.27 9.74 21.36
N LYS A 156 7.24 11.07 21.58
CA LYS A 156 7.65 11.70 22.84
C LYS A 156 6.85 11.19 24.06
N SER A 157 5.64 10.70 23.85
CA SER A 157 4.78 10.10 24.88
C SER A 157 5.02 8.60 25.08
N ASN A 158 6.15 8.07 24.59
CA ASN A 158 6.53 6.65 24.67
C ASN A 158 5.52 5.67 24.02
N SER A 159 4.74 6.15 23.06
CA SER A 159 3.82 5.33 22.26
C SER A 159 4.42 5.03 20.90
N MET A 160 4.11 3.87 20.30
CA MET A 160 4.60 3.51 18.98
C MET A 160 3.72 4.12 17.88
N MET A 161 4.34 4.64 16.83
CA MET A 161 3.68 5.04 15.59
C MET A 161 4.46 4.50 14.40
N ALA A 162 3.85 4.47 13.22
CA ALA A 162 4.52 4.01 12.01
C ALA A 162 4.46 5.06 10.89
N PHE A 163 5.55 5.13 10.14
CA PHE A 163 5.62 5.77 8.82
C PHE A 163 5.69 4.66 7.79
N THR A 164 4.63 4.53 7.01
CA THR A 164 4.46 3.44 6.06
C THR A 164 4.50 4.01 4.65
N SER A 165 5.45 3.56 3.84
CA SER A 165 5.47 3.88 2.41
C SER A 165 4.56 2.91 1.69
N VAL A 166 3.63 3.42 0.90
CA VAL A 166 2.69 2.64 0.12
C VAL A 166 2.78 3.03 -1.35
N GLU A 167 2.42 2.09 -2.23
CA GLU A 167 2.39 2.33 -3.68
C GLU A 167 1.12 1.78 -4.31
N ASP A 168 0.70 2.42 -5.38
CA ASP A 168 -0.29 1.89 -6.31
C ASP A 168 0.29 1.86 -7.73
N LEU A 169 -0.55 1.63 -8.75
CA LEU A 169 -0.12 1.63 -10.15
C LEU A 169 0.30 3.01 -10.67
N THR A 170 0.07 4.08 -9.92
CA THR A 170 0.22 5.47 -10.36
C THR A 170 1.31 6.23 -9.62
N GLY A 171 1.72 5.77 -8.42
CA GLY A 171 2.75 6.44 -7.64
C GLY A 171 2.97 5.83 -6.26
N THR A 172 3.72 6.59 -5.44
CA THR A 172 4.04 6.24 -4.06
C THR A 172 3.63 7.37 -3.11
N MET A 173 3.25 7.03 -1.89
CA MET A 173 2.83 8.00 -0.86
C MET A 173 3.29 7.54 0.53
N GLU A 174 3.56 8.50 1.41
CA GLU A 174 3.81 8.22 2.82
C GLU A 174 2.49 8.23 3.62
N VAL A 175 2.28 7.21 4.42
CA VAL A 175 1.13 7.07 5.32
C VAL A 175 1.62 7.16 6.76
N ILE A 176 1.00 8.05 7.55
CA ILE A 176 1.28 8.20 8.97
C ILE A 176 0.24 7.40 9.75
N VAL A 177 0.70 6.43 10.50
CA VAL A 177 -0.13 5.56 11.33
C VAL A 177 0.09 5.90 12.79
N PHE A 178 -0.86 6.62 13.38
CA PHE A 178 -0.80 7.03 14.78
C PHE A 178 -1.00 5.83 15.74
N PRO A 179 -0.57 5.95 17.02
CA PRO A 179 -0.56 4.83 17.96
C PRO A 179 -1.90 4.08 18.05
N LYS A 180 -3.02 4.77 18.18
CA LYS A 180 -4.34 4.14 18.28
C LYS A 180 -4.71 3.29 17.06
N VAL A 181 -4.32 3.74 15.87
CA VAL A 181 -4.56 3.02 14.61
C VAL A 181 -3.58 1.87 14.49
N LEU A 182 -2.32 2.10 14.85
CA LEU A 182 -1.28 1.07 14.84
C LEU A 182 -1.62 -0.09 15.77
N ASP A 183 -2.09 0.17 16.98
CA ASP A 183 -2.49 -0.87 17.93
C ASP A 183 -3.63 -1.76 17.39
N THR A 184 -4.53 -1.16 16.59
CA THR A 184 -5.67 -1.90 16.03
C THR A 184 -5.33 -2.66 14.75
N PHE A 185 -4.47 -2.10 13.90
CA PHE A 185 -4.23 -2.59 12.54
C PHE A 185 -2.79 -3.04 12.27
N ARG A 186 -2.01 -3.29 13.31
CA ARG A 186 -0.60 -3.65 13.22
C ARG A 186 -0.32 -4.81 12.25
N ASP A 187 -1.17 -5.81 12.25
CA ASP A 187 -1.03 -6.98 11.39
C ASP A 187 -1.33 -6.70 9.91
N ALA A 188 -2.04 -5.62 9.61
CA ALA A 188 -2.38 -5.24 8.25
C ALA A 188 -1.23 -4.52 7.53
N ILE A 189 -0.29 -3.88 8.25
CA ILE A 189 0.80 -3.09 7.67
C ILE A 189 2.09 -3.89 7.48
N ARG A 190 1.98 -5.13 7.01
CA ARG A 190 3.14 -5.95 6.64
C ARG A 190 3.63 -5.56 5.25
N GLU A 191 4.93 -5.61 5.02
CA GLU A 191 5.51 -5.37 3.69
C GLU A 191 4.88 -6.33 2.65
N ASN A 192 4.61 -5.81 1.48
CA ASN A 192 3.91 -6.47 0.36
C ASN A 192 2.43 -6.82 0.61
N ALA A 193 1.83 -6.43 1.74
CA ALA A 193 0.40 -6.57 1.94
C ALA A 193 -0.37 -5.58 1.06
N VAL A 194 -1.45 -6.03 0.42
CA VAL A 194 -2.39 -5.15 -0.28
C VAL A 194 -3.50 -4.76 0.67
N VAL A 195 -3.64 -3.46 0.88
CA VAL A 195 -4.53 -2.89 1.90
C VAL A 195 -5.44 -1.80 1.33
N VAL A 196 -6.56 -1.61 2.00
CA VAL A 196 -7.43 -0.45 1.84
C VAL A 196 -7.18 0.46 3.02
N ILE A 197 -6.80 1.69 2.76
CA ILE A 197 -6.54 2.70 3.78
C ILE A 197 -7.58 3.81 3.65
N ASP A 198 -8.36 4.01 4.71
CA ASP A 198 -9.19 5.21 4.87
C ASP A 198 -8.43 6.19 5.76
N GLY A 199 -8.40 7.45 5.36
CA GLY A 199 -7.66 8.44 6.11
C GLY A 199 -7.96 9.86 5.69
N ARG A 200 -7.16 10.78 6.19
CA ARG A 200 -7.21 12.20 5.87
C ARG A 200 -5.91 12.63 5.25
N LEU A 201 -6.03 13.37 4.16
CA LEU A 201 -4.87 13.93 3.48
C LEU A 201 -4.26 15.06 4.32
N SER A 202 -2.96 15.10 4.43
CA SER A 202 -2.19 16.21 4.99
C SER A 202 -1.39 16.85 3.87
N VAL A 203 -1.79 18.07 3.49
CA VAL A 203 -1.15 18.86 2.44
C VAL A 203 -0.46 20.05 3.08
N ARG A 204 0.84 20.22 2.84
CA ARG A 204 1.64 21.37 3.28
C ARG A 204 2.36 21.98 2.10
N GLU A 205 2.55 23.30 2.10
CA GLU A 205 3.06 24.06 0.95
C GLU A 205 4.43 23.59 0.45
N ASP A 206 5.31 23.07 1.31
CA ASP A 206 6.69 22.67 0.94
C ASP A 206 6.97 21.17 1.14
N GLU A 207 5.95 20.35 1.40
CA GLU A 207 6.11 18.92 1.63
C GLU A 207 5.22 18.10 0.69
N ALA A 208 5.68 16.90 0.31
CA ALA A 208 4.82 15.94 -0.38
C ALA A 208 3.59 15.60 0.48
N SER A 209 2.42 15.51 -0.14
CA SER A 209 1.18 15.13 0.53
C SER A 209 1.31 13.79 1.23
N LYS A 210 0.81 13.70 2.47
CA LYS A 210 0.85 12.49 3.30
C LYS A 210 -0.56 12.07 3.70
N LEU A 211 -0.77 10.78 3.87
CA LEU A 211 -2.05 10.24 4.33
C LEU A 211 -2.00 9.94 5.83
N LEU A 212 -2.88 10.56 6.60
CA LEU A 212 -3.06 10.24 8.01
C LEU A 212 -4.10 9.12 8.11
N ALA A 213 -3.66 7.90 8.40
CA ALA A 213 -4.53 6.74 8.44
C ALA A 213 -5.54 6.82 9.59
N ASP A 214 -6.80 6.59 9.27
CA ASP A 214 -7.88 6.38 10.24
C ASP A 214 -8.21 4.87 10.37
N SER A 215 -8.08 4.09 9.28
CA SER A 215 -8.20 2.63 9.28
C SER A 215 -7.34 2.00 8.19
N ILE A 216 -6.87 0.76 8.42
CA ILE A 216 -6.07 -0.01 7.47
C ILE A 216 -6.59 -1.45 7.49
N VAL A 217 -7.11 -1.93 6.37
CA VAL A 217 -7.70 -3.27 6.30
C VAL A 217 -7.15 -4.02 5.10
N PRO A 218 -6.72 -5.29 5.26
CA PRO A 218 -6.34 -6.12 4.12
C PRO A 218 -7.48 -6.16 3.10
N ILE A 219 -7.14 -6.01 1.81
CA ILE A 219 -8.15 -5.92 0.75
C ILE A 219 -9.08 -7.14 0.71
N ASP A 220 -8.58 -8.32 1.06
CA ASP A 220 -9.38 -9.54 1.06
C ASP A 220 -10.47 -9.53 2.14
N SER A 221 -10.19 -8.89 3.26
CA SER A 221 -11.11 -8.74 4.40
C SER A 221 -11.98 -7.48 4.32
N TYR A 222 -11.74 -6.64 3.32
CA TYR A 222 -12.44 -5.37 3.17
C TYR A 222 -13.85 -5.58 2.61
N ASP A 223 -14.85 -5.12 3.36
CA ASP A 223 -16.26 -5.10 2.97
C ASP A 223 -16.72 -3.63 2.85
N PRO A 224 -17.04 -3.16 1.63
CA PRO A 224 -17.49 -1.80 1.41
C PRO A 224 -18.86 -1.49 2.03
N THR A 225 -19.61 -2.50 2.44
CA THR A 225 -20.94 -2.34 3.06
C THR A 225 -20.86 -2.21 4.57
N ARG A 226 -19.74 -2.62 5.18
CA ARG A 226 -19.53 -2.61 6.62
C ARG A 226 -18.78 -1.34 7.04
N PRO A 227 -19.37 -0.50 7.92
CA PRO A 227 -18.65 0.66 8.45
C PRO A 227 -17.40 0.20 9.21
N GLN A 228 -16.24 0.61 8.74
CA GLN A 228 -14.97 0.32 9.39
C GLN A 228 -14.91 1.18 10.66
N ASN A 229 -14.77 0.53 11.84
CA ASN A 229 -14.65 1.18 13.15
C ASN A 229 -15.82 2.09 13.58
N GLY A 230 -17.06 1.81 13.15
CA GLY A 230 -18.23 2.63 13.52
C GLY A 230 -18.22 4.04 12.92
N ARG A 231 -17.31 4.34 11.98
CA ARG A 231 -17.26 5.60 11.25
C ARG A 231 -17.97 5.46 9.90
N PRO A 232 -18.74 6.47 9.48
CA PRO A 232 -19.40 6.43 8.17
C PRO A 232 -18.37 6.37 7.05
N ASP A 233 -18.69 5.61 6.00
CA ASP A 233 -17.89 5.45 4.78
C ASP A 233 -17.56 6.84 4.18
N PRO A 234 -16.29 7.20 3.96
CA PRO A 234 -15.92 8.49 3.40
C PRO A 234 -16.52 8.73 2.01
N VAL A 235 -16.73 7.67 1.22
CA VAL A 235 -17.35 7.76 -0.12
C VAL A 235 -18.88 7.91 -0.01
N LYS A 236 -19.51 7.37 1.04
CA LYS A 236 -20.96 7.50 1.28
C LYS A 236 -21.32 8.69 2.17
N ALA A 237 -20.37 9.31 2.82
CA ALA A 237 -20.53 10.57 3.52
C ALA A 237 -20.48 11.76 2.54
N ALA A 238 -21.26 11.70 1.46
CA ALA A 238 -21.87 12.89 0.89
C ALA A 238 -22.69 13.47 2.04
N ALA A 239 -22.04 14.39 2.75
CA ALA A 239 -22.32 14.76 4.11
C ALA A 239 -23.79 15.12 4.28
N LYS A 240 -24.47 14.41 5.16
CA LYS A 240 -25.67 14.98 5.77
C LYS A 240 -25.25 16.33 6.32
N ARG A 241 -25.76 17.38 5.73
CA ARG A 241 -25.54 18.76 6.20
C ARG A 241 -26.65 19.13 7.14
N LEU A 242 -26.28 19.72 8.25
CA LEU A 242 -27.25 20.29 9.19
C LEU A 242 -27.58 21.72 8.76
N TYR A 243 -28.84 21.99 8.52
CA TYR A 243 -29.35 23.31 8.23
C TYR A 243 -30.09 23.81 9.47
N ILE A 244 -29.71 24.99 9.97
CA ILE A 244 -30.35 25.66 11.11
C ILE A 244 -30.87 27.00 10.62
N ARG A 245 -32.17 27.20 10.74
CA ARG A 245 -32.82 28.50 10.42
C ARG A 245 -32.82 29.37 11.63
N LEU A 246 -32.38 30.62 11.47
CA LEU A 246 -32.36 31.64 12.53
C LEU A 246 -32.93 32.95 12.01
N PRO A 247 -33.64 33.74 12.85
CA PRO A 247 -34.22 35.02 12.44
C PRO A 247 -33.19 36.01 11.94
N SER A 248 -32.08 36.19 12.69
CA SER A 248 -30.99 37.10 12.30
C SER A 248 -29.68 36.71 12.99
N ARG A 249 -28.56 37.30 12.56
CA ARG A 249 -27.25 37.11 13.20
C ARG A 249 -27.18 37.74 14.59
N ASN A 250 -28.03 38.76 14.85
CA ASN A 250 -28.03 39.47 16.13
C ASN A 250 -29.09 38.95 17.09
N CYS A 251 -29.78 37.85 16.77
CA CYS A 251 -30.78 37.31 17.71
C CYS A 251 -30.11 36.54 18.86
N PRO A 252 -30.76 36.50 20.06
CA PRO A 252 -30.21 35.79 21.22
C PRO A 252 -29.95 34.30 20.96
N GLN A 253 -30.71 33.67 20.07
CA GLN A 253 -30.56 32.27 19.68
C GLN A 253 -29.26 32.05 18.93
N TYR A 254 -28.79 32.99 18.11
CA TYR A 254 -27.56 32.83 17.33
C TYR A 254 -26.33 32.52 18.20
N ALA A 255 -26.12 33.35 19.28
CA ALA A 255 -25.00 33.13 20.20
C ALA A 255 -25.09 31.79 20.92
N LYS A 256 -26.31 31.37 21.31
CA LYS A 256 -26.53 30.08 21.99
C LYS A 256 -26.27 28.91 21.06
N VAL A 257 -26.68 28.99 19.79
CA VAL A 257 -26.42 27.95 18.77
C VAL A 257 -24.91 27.84 18.47
N ILE A 258 -24.19 28.95 18.36
CA ILE A 258 -22.73 28.94 18.17
C ILE A 258 -22.03 28.26 19.34
N ASN A 259 -22.43 28.59 20.59
CA ASN A 259 -21.87 27.96 21.78
C ASN A 259 -22.18 26.46 21.83
N LEU A 260 -23.41 26.05 21.48
CA LEU A 260 -23.81 24.65 21.44
C LEU A 260 -22.99 23.87 20.38
N LEU A 261 -22.78 24.45 19.22
CA LEU A 261 -21.93 23.85 18.15
C LEU A 261 -20.48 23.69 18.62
N GLY A 262 -19.94 24.62 19.39
CA GLY A 262 -18.59 24.54 19.97
C GLY A 262 -18.44 23.44 21.02
N ILE A 263 -19.53 23.05 21.72
CA ILE A 263 -19.51 21.98 22.73
C ILE A 263 -19.55 20.59 22.07
N PHE A 264 -20.34 20.44 21.02
CA PHE A 264 -20.55 19.14 20.33
C PHE A 264 -19.74 19.04 19.05
N ASP A 265 -18.44 19.26 19.13
CA ASP A 265 -17.49 19.20 18.01
C ASP A 265 -17.58 17.87 17.24
N GLY A 266 -17.52 17.96 15.89
CA GLY A 266 -17.65 16.80 15.03
C GLY A 266 -17.37 17.10 13.56
N ASN A 267 -17.92 16.24 12.67
CA ASN A 267 -17.61 16.31 11.24
C ASN A 267 -18.83 16.63 10.35
N MET A 268 -20.02 16.84 10.94
CA MET A 268 -21.22 17.18 10.18
C MET A 268 -21.21 18.68 9.85
N PRO A 269 -21.11 19.08 8.57
CA PRO A 269 -21.14 20.47 8.16
C PRO A 269 -22.44 21.15 8.57
N VAL A 270 -22.34 22.37 9.10
CA VAL A 270 -23.49 23.18 9.54
C VAL A 270 -23.67 24.35 8.61
N ILE A 271 -24.89 24.58 8.17
CA ILE A 271 -25.29 25.73 7.38
C ILE A 271 -26.34 26.51 8.16
N LEU A 272 -26.05 27.76 8.48
CA LEU A 272 -26.96 28.68 9.12
C LEU A 272 -27.73 29.45 8.04
N TYR A 273 -29.04 29.39 8.08
CA TYR A 273 -29.90 30.19 7.21
C TYR A 273 -30.49 31.35 8.02
N LEU A 274 -30.18 32.60 7.62
CA LEU A 274 -30.67 33.81 8.25
C LEU A 274 -31.89 34.33 7.46
N GLU A 275 -33.01 34.51 8.19
CA GLU A 275 -34.28 34.94 7.56
C GLU A 275 -34.27 36.40 7.14
N ASP A 276 -33.62 37.26 7.92
CA ASP A 276 -33.54 38.72 7.69
C ASP A 276 -32.84 39.04 6.37
N THR A 277 -31.69 38.38 6.11
CA THR A 277 -30.89 38.61 4.92
C THR A 277 -31.11 37.56 3.80
N LYS A 278 -31.88 36.50 4.08
CA LYS A 278 -32.09 35.33 3.21
C LYS A 278 -30.78 34.67 2.77
N GLN A 279 -29.72 34.80 3.59
CA GLN A 279 -28.39 34.28 3.29
C GLN A 279 -28.16 32.91 3.96
N LYS A 280 -27.44 32.04 3.24
CA LYS A 280 -26.90 30.79 3.77
C LYS A 280 -25.44 31.01 4.13
N LEU A 281 -25.11 30.85 5.39
CA LEU A 281 -23.75 30.97 5.92
C LEU A 281 -23.24 29.56 6.24
N ALA A 282 -22.19 29.12 5.58
CA ALA A 282 -21.49 27.90 5.99
C ALA A 282 -20.72 28.19 7.28
N ALA A 283 -20.95 27.39 8.31
CA ALA A 283 -20.20 27.50 9.54
C ALA A 283 -18.73 27.06 9.31
N PRO A 284 -17.76 27.73 9.93
CA PRO A 284 -16.38 27.29 9.86
C PRO A 284 -16.23 25.92 10.54
N ARG A 285 -15.19 25.18 10.18
CA ARG A 285 -15.02 23.76 10.55
C ARG A 285 -15.03 23.48 12.05
N HIS A 286 -14.55 24.41 12.87
CA HIS A 286 -14.58 24.29 14.33
C HIS A 286 -16.00 24.40 14.94
N LEU A 287 -17.02 24.69 14.13
CA LEU A 287 -18.43 24.70 14.49
C LEU A 287 -19.23 23.56 13.80
N TYR A 288 -18.54 22.56 13.26
CA TYR A 288 -19.20 21.34 12.77
C TYR A 288 -19.62 20.50 13.98
N THR A 289 -20.74 19.79 13.86
CA THR A 289 -21.29 19.01 14.98
C THR A 289 -21.06 17.51 14.83
N SER A 290 -20.99 16.81 15.97
CA SER A 290 -20.95 15.35 16.01
C SER A 290 -22.27 14.68 15.59
N GLY A 291 -23.38 15.41 15.57
CA GLY A 291 -24.71 14.87 15.33
C GLY A 291 -25.22 13.96 16.47
N HIS A 292 -24.71 14.14 17.69
CA HIS A 292 -25.14 13.38 18.87
C HIS A 292 -26.62 13.63 19.19
N PRO A 293 -27.42 12.63 19.63
CA PRO A 293 -28.83 12.84 19.97
C PRO A 293 -29.09 13.98 20.95
N LEU A 294 -28.29 14.10 22.01
CA LEU A 294 -28.40 15.19 22.98
C LEU A 294 -28.16 16.58 22.35
N PHE A 295 -27.31 16.66 21.32
CA PHE A 295 -27.13 17.91 20.60
C PHE A 295 -28.42 18.33 19.89
N PHE A 296 -29.11 17.40 19.24
CA PHE A 296 -30.38 17.69 18.56
C PHE A 296 -31.47 18.07 19.55
N GLU A 297 -31.57 17.38 20.69
CA GLU A 297 -32.54 17.74 21.75
C GLU A 297 -32.34 19.17 22.26
N GLU A 298 -31.10 19.57 22.53
CA GLU A 298 -30.81 20.94 22.99
C GLU A 298 -30.97 21.96 21.86
N LEU A 299 -30.67 21.61 20.63
CA LEU A 299 -30.88 22.48 19.47
C LEU A 299 -32.37 22.72 19.22
N GLU A 300 -33.19 21.66 19.32
CA GLU A 300 -34.65 21.76 19.19
C GLU A 300 -35.27 22.66 20.27
N ARG A 301 -34.76 22.59 21.49
CA ARG A 301 -35.19 23.50 22.58
C ARG A 301 -34.83 24.97 22.31
N LEU A 302 -33.74 25.22 21.59
CA LEU A 302 -33.25 26.58 21.31
C LEU A 302 -33.94 27.23 20.11
N VAL A 303 -34.19 26.48 19.04
CA VAL A 303 -34.62 27.07 17.77
C VAL A 303 -35.94 26.49 17.25
N GLY A 304 -36.49 25.43 17.87
CA GLY A 304 -37.68 24.70 17.42
C GLY A 304 -37.33 23.64 16.33
N ALA A 305 -38.03 22.52 16.38
CA ALA A 305 -37.80 21.38 15.46
C ALA A 305 -38.03 21.74 13.97
N GLU A 306 -38.94 22.69 13.71
CA GLU A 306 -39.29 23.20 12.38
C GLU A 306 -38.17 24.01 11.73
N ASN A 307 -37.19 24.46 12.52
CA ASN A 307 -36.05 25.26 12.06
C ASN A 307 -34.78 24.45 11.89
N ILE A 308 -34.87 23.11 11.97
CA ILE A 308 -33.77 22.18 11.83
C ILE A 308 -34.05 21.22 10.68
N ALA A 309 -33.10 21.07 9.77
CA ALA A 309 -33.18 20.08 8.68
C ALA A 309 -31.83 19.42 8.45
N THR A 310 -31.82 18.11 8.33
CA THR A 310 -30.64 17.33 7.90
C THR A 310 -30.86 16.83 6.46
N LYS A 311 -29.98 17.18 5.56
CA LYS A 311 -30.04 16.73 4.15
C LYS A 311 -28.73 16.12 3.74
#